data_92a5807a5ffa19d82def463143f97503
#
_entry.id   92a5807a5ffa19d82def463143f97503
#
_cell.length_a   1.000
_cell.length_b   1.000
_cell.length_c   1.000
_cell.angle_alpha   90.00
_cell.angle_beta   90.00
_cell.angle_gamma   90.00
#
_symmetry.space_group_name_H-M   'P 1'
#
loop_
_entity.id
_entity.type
_entity.pdbx_description
1 polymer ?
#
loop_
_entity_poly.entity_id
_entity_poly.type
_entity_poly.pdbx_seq_one_letter_code
_entity_poly.pdbx_strand_id
1 'polypeptide(L)'
;MYTDGGARGNPGPAAVGVLICNEQDEILLEDAELIGETTNNVAEYQALLAGMKRAKDLGATEIACFLDSELVVRQLNGEYKLKNYTLQKLFDEVRKRETNFSGGISYMHLKREEDRIRRADQLVNHALNQALRKAKRL
;
A
#
# COMPACT_ATOMS: atom_id res chain seq x y z
N MET A 1 5.35 -1.14 -8.80
CA MET A 1 4.13 -1.27 -7.98
C MET A 1 3.88 0.02 -7.22
N TYR A 2 2.65 0.46 -7.23
CA TYR A 2 2.24 1.70 -6.56
C TYR A 2 1.17 1.32 -5.54
N THR A 3 1.35 1.73 -4.30
CA THR A 3 0.41 1.40 -3.24
C THR A 3 0.03 2.65 -2.46
N ASP A 4 -1.19 2.67 -1.96
CA ASP A 4 -1.69 3.72 -1.09
C ASP A 4 -2.63 3.11 -0.06
N GLY A 5 -2.55 3.60 1.15
CA GLY A 5 -3.47 3.24 2.23
C GLY A 5 -3.94 4.49 2.94
N GLY A 6 -5.21 4.52 3.28
CA GLY A 6 -5.78 5.68 3.95
C GLY A 6 -6.94 5.33 4.85
N ALA A 7 -7.14 6.17 5.86
CA ALA A 7 -8.25 6.08 6.79
C ALA A 7 -9.00 7.40 6.83
N ARG A 8 -10.33 7.34 6.90
CA ARG A 8 -11.17 8.52 7.11
C ARG A 8 -11.43 8.71 8.60
N GLY A 9 -10.62 9.55 9.21
CA GLY A 9 -10.39 9.61 10.64
C GLY A 9 -9.13 8.82 10.99
N ASN A 10 -8.47 9.17 12.05
CA ASN A 10 -7.18 8.56 12.42
C ASN A 10 -7.19 8.14 13.90
N PRO A 11 -7.82 7.00 14.27
CA PRO A 11 -8.32 5.93 13.43
C PRO A 11 -9.69 6.18 12.80
N GLY A 12 -10.02 5.40 11.78
CA GLY A 12 -11.31 5.43 11.09
C GLY A 12 -11.40 4.35 10.03
N PRO A 13 -12.52 4.31 9.29
CA PRO A 13 -12.68 3.39 8.17
C PRO A 13 -11.53 3.55 7.18
N ALA A 14 -10.90 2.45 6.81
CA ALA A 14 -9.67 2.45 6.02
C ALA A 14 -9.76 1.52 4.81
N ALA A 15 -8.96 1.82 3.81
CA ALA A 15 -8.84 1.02 2.59
C ALA A 15 -7.41 1.06 2.07
N VAL A 16 -7.10 0.09 1.22
CA VAL A 16 -5.83 0.00 0.51
C VAL A 16 -6.08 0.01 -0.99
N GLY A 17 -5.14 0.58 -1.73
CA GLY A 17 -5.14 0.60 -3.19
C GLY A 17 -3.82 0.08 -3.71
N VAL A 18 -3.87 -0.75 -4.76
CA VAL A 18 -2.70 -1.36 -5.38
C VAL A 18 -2.79 -1.22 -6.89
N LEU A 19 -1.71 -0.74 -7.49
CA LEU A 19 -1.54 -0.65 -8.92
C LEU A 19 -0.22 -1.34 -9.29
N ILE A 20 -0.29 -2.38 -10.10
CA ILE A 20 0.90 -3.12 -10.54
C ILE A 20 1.07 -2.93 -12.03
N CYS A 21 2.27 -2.52 -12.43
CA CYS A 21 2.66 -2.34 -13.82
C CYS A 21 3.86 -3.23 -14.14
N ASN A 22 4.00 -3.62 -15.40
CA ASN A 22 5.19 -4.33 -15.88
C ASN A 22 6.32 -3.34 -16.23
N GLU A 23 7.43 -3.86 -16.76
CA GLU A 23 8.60 -3.05 -17.13
C GLU A 23 8.31 -2.05 -18.25
N GLN A 24 7.28 -2.30 -19.08
CA GLN A 24 6.84 -1.40 -20.14
C GLN A 24 5.80 -0.38 -19.66
N ASP A 25 5.59 -0.29 -18.34
CA ASP A 25 4.60 0.59 -17.69
C ASP A 25 3.14 0.26 -18.07
N GLU A 26 2.90 -0.96 -18.52
CA GLU A 26 1.54 -1.45 -18.77
C GLU A 26 0.90 -1.89 -17.45
N ILE A 27 -0.35 -1.49 -17.23
CA ILE A 27 -1.10 -1.86 -16.02
C ILE A 27 -1.51 -3.32 -16.09
N LEU A 28 -1.03 -4.12 -15.15
CA LEU A 28 -1.37 -5.53 -15.02
C LEU A 28 -2.50 -5.76 -14.02
N LEU A 29 -2.61 -4.90 -13.00
CA LEU A 29 -3.60 -5.06 -11.93
C LEU A 29 -3.90 -3.70 -11.29
N GLU A 30 -5.18 -3.46 -11.07
CA GLU A 30 -5.69 -2.39 -10.20
C GLU A 30 -6.63 -3.03 -9.19
N ASP A 31 -6.44 -2.77 -7.91
CA ASP A 31 -7.27 -3.33 -6.87
C ASP A 31 -7.45 -2.36 -5.71
N ALA A 32 -8.58 -2.47 -5.04
CA ALA A 32 -8.86 -1.72 -3.83
C ALA A 32 -9.63 -2.59 -2.85
N GLU A 33 -9.35 -2.46 -1.57
CA GLU A 33 -9.90 -3.34 -0.55
C GLU A 33 -10.14 -2.55 0.75
N LEU A 34 -11.30 -2.76 1.35
CA LEU A 34 -11.60 -2.26 2.69
C LEU A 34 -10.88 -3.11 3.72
N ILE A 35 -10.29 -2.48 4.73
CA ILE A 35 -9.52 -3.18 5.77
C ILE A 35 -10.05 -2.94 7.19
N GLY A 36 -11.29 -2.44 7.32
CA GLY A 36 -11.88 -2.14 8.62
C GLY A 36 -11.44 -0.78 9.13
N GLU A 37 -11.43 -0.59 10.44
CA GLU A 37 -11.02 0.67 11.07
C GLU A 37 -9.58 0.58 11.56
N THR A 38 -8.75 1.54 11.16
CA THR A 38 -7.37 1.63 11.61
C THR A 38 -6.81 3.04 11.34
N THR A 39 -5.51 3.23 11.62
CA THR A 39 -4.81 4.49 11.38
C THR A 39 -4.28 4.58 9.95
N ASN A 40 -3.93 5.79 9.51
CA ASN A 40 -3.31 6.00 8.21
C ASN A 40 -2.01 5.19 8.05
N ASN A 41 -1.14 5.19 9.05
CA ASN A 41 0.14 4.48 8.96
C ASN A 41 -0.04 2.97 8.86
N VAL A 42 -0.98 2.39 9.61
CA VAL A 42 -1.32 0.97 9.49
C VAL A 42 -1.85 0.67 8.08
N ALA A 43 -2.74 1.51 7.56
CA ALA A 43 -3.29 1.34 6.22
C ALA A 43 -2.19 1.37 5.14
N GLU A 44 -1.18 2.24 5.28
CA GLU A 44 -0.04 2.31 4.36
C GLU A 44 0.74 0.98 4.34
N TYR A 45 1.05 0.41 5.50
CA TYR A 45 1.71 -0.88 5.60
C TYR A 45 0.84 -2.02 5.06
N GLN A 46 -0.45 -2.00 5.35
CA GLN A 46 -1.39 -3.01 4.83
C GLN A 46 -1.49 -2.95 3.31
N ALA A 47 -1.46 -1.76 2.73
CA ALA A 47 -1.46 -1.58 1.27
C ALA A 47 -0.21 -2.22 0.65
N LEU A 48 0.95 -2.01 1.25
CA LEU A 48 2.20 -2.61 0.78
C LEU A 48 2.13 -4.14 0.85
N LEU A 49 1.65 -4.69 1.96
CA LEU A 49 1.50 -6.15 2.11
C LEU A 49 0.52 -6.73 1.09
N ALA A 50 -0.60 -6.06 0.85
CA ALA A 50 -1.56 -6.47 -0.16
C ALA A 50 -0.94 -6.46 -1.56
N GLY A 51 -0.18 -5.42 -1.89
CA GLY A 51 0.53 -5.31 -3.16
C GLY A 51 1.58 -6.40 -3.34
N MET A 52 2.36 -6.68 -2.30
CA MET A 52 3.36 -7.75 -2.34
C MET A 52 2.74 -9.12 -2.62
N LYS A 53 1.60 -9.41 -1.99
CA LYS A 53 0.86 -10.65 -2.23
C LYS A 53 0.41 -10.74 -3.70
N ARG A 54 -0.18 -9.66 -4.23
CA ARG A 54 -0.64 -9.61 -5.63
C ARG A 54 0.52 -9.77 -6.61
N ALA A 55 1.64 -9.08 -6.34
CA ALA A 55 2.84 -9.18 -7.19
C ALA A 55 3.40 -10.61 -7.21
N LYS A 56 3.43 -11.27 -6.06
CA LYS A 56 3.84 -12.68 -5.98
C LYS A 56 2.93 -13.57 -6.82
N ASP A 57 1.61 -13.40 -6.70
CA ASP A 57 0.62 -14.18 -7.45
C ASP A 57 0.76 -13.96 -8.97
N LEU A 58 1.21 -12.78 -9.40
CA LEU A 58 1.51 -12.49 -10.80
C LEU A 58 2.85 -13.04 -11.27
N GLY A 59 3.63 -13.66 -10.37
CA GLY A 59 4.93 -14.24 -10.70
C GLY A 59 6.09 -13.26 -10.70
N ALA A 60 5.94 -12.09 -10.09
CA ALA A 60 7.04 -11.12 -10.00
C ALA A 60 8.20 -11.68 -9.18
N THR A 61 9.43 -11.46 -9.67
CA THR A 61 10.66 -11.85 -8.96
C THR A 61 11.41 -10.64 -8.42
N GLU A 62 11.14 -9.45 -8.94
CA GLU A 62 11.74 -8.19 -8.52
C GLU A 62 10.66 -7.12 -8.53
N ILE A 63 10.64 -6.26 -7.51
CA ILE A 63 9.63 -5.22 -7.40
C ILE A 63 10.27 -3.88 -7.04
N ALA A 64 9.87 -2.83 -7.75
CA ALA A 64 10.07 -1.45 -7.34
C ALA A 64 8.76 -0.94 -6.74
N CYS A 65 8.75 -0.58 -5.47
CA CYS A 65 7.58 -0.08 -4.76
C CYS A 65 7.62 1.43 -4.62
N PHE A 66 6.54 2.09 -5.03
CA PHE A 66 6.40 3.54 -4.96
C PHE A 66 5.26 3.88 -4.00
N LEU A 67 5.53 4.76 -3.04
CA LEU A 67 4.58 5.20 -2.01
C LEU A 67 4.63 6.73 -1.89
N ASP A 68 3.52 7.34 -1.50
CA ASP A 68 3.49 8.79 -1.23
C ASP A 68 3.84 9.13 0.22
N SER A 69 3.87 8.15 1.11
CA SER A 69 4.31 8.36 2.49
C SER A 69 5.83 8.32 2.60
N GLU A 70 6.46 9.48 2.66
CA GLU A 70 7.91 9.58 2.84
C GLU A 70 8.35 8.91 4.14
N LEU A 71 7.57 9.05 5.22
CA LEU A 71 7.87 8.44 6.51
C LEU A 71 7.96 6.92 6.39
N VAL A 72 6.97 6.28 5.76
CA VAL A 72 6.96 4.82 5.59
C VAL A 72 8.14 4.37 4.73
N VAL A 73 8.43 5.08 3.65
CA VAL A 73 9.59 4.76 2.79
C VAL A 73 10.89 4.83 3.58
N ARG A 74 11.07 5.86 4.41
CA ARG A 74 12.28 6.00 5.23
C ARG A 74 12.39 4.91 6.29
N GLN A 75 11.27 4.51 6.88
CA GLN A 75 11.24 3.36 7.80
C GLN A 75 11.66 2.08 7.09
N LEU A 76 11.11 1.81 5.89
CA LEU A 76 11.44 0.63 5.10
C LEU A 76 12.89 0.61 4.65
N ASN A 77 13.46 1.78 4.37
CA ASN A 77 14.87 1.92 3.98
C ASN A 77 15.84 1.95 5.18
N GLY A 78 15.32 1.78 6.40
CA GLY A 78 16.15 1.72 7.60
C GLY A 78 16.62 3.05 8.14
N GLU A 79 16.09 4.17 7.65
CA GLU A 79 16.48 5.51 8.06
C GLU A 79 15.84 5.96 9.37
N TYR A 80 14.64 5.44 9.67
CA TYR A 80 13.91 5.75 10.90
C TYR A 80 13.54 4.46 11.64
N LYS A 81 13.66 4.49 12.97
CA LYS A 81 13.23 3.39 13.83
C LYS A 81 11.73 3.46 14.08
N LEU A 82 11.10 2.31 14.06
CA LEU A 82 9.70 2.14 14.44
C LEU A 82 9.62 1.88 15.94
N LYS A 83 8.91 2.76 16.66
CA LYS A 83 8.67 2.61 18.10
C LYS A 83 7.30 2.01 18.41
N ASN A 84 6.36 2.13 17.50
CA ASN A 84 5.00 1.61 17.66
C ASN A 84 4.98 0.10 17.46
N TYR A 85 4.45 -0.63 18.43
CA TYR A 85 4.42 -2.09 18.42
C TYR A 85 3.63 -2.67 17.23
N THR A 86 2.46 -2.10 16.93
CA THR A 86 1.64 -2.55 15.81
C THR A 86 2.37 -2.37 14.47
N LEU A 87 3.01 -1.21 14.29
CA LEU A 87 3.79 -0.94 13.07
C LEU A 87 5.02 -1.83 12.98
N GLN A 88 5.67 -2.14 14.10
CA GLN A 88 6.80 -3.07 14.13
C GLN A 88 6.41 -4.46 13.63
N LYS A 89 5.24 -4.95 14.03
CA LYS A 89 4.72 -6.25 13.56
C LYS A 89 4.49 -6.24 12.05
N LEU A 90 3.91 -5.17 11.52
CA LEU A 90 3.67 -5.03 10.09
C LEU A 90 4.98 -4.91 9.32
N PHE A 91 5.93 -4.16 9.85
CA PHE A 91 7.28 -4.05 9.30
C PHE A 91 7.96 -5.41 9.23
N ASP A 92 7.89 -6.20 10.29
CA ASP A 92 8.48 -7.55 10.33
C ASP A 92 7.82 -8.46 9.29
N GLU A 93 6.51 -8.34 9.09
CA GLU A 93 5.81 -9.08 8.06
C GLU A 93 6.27 -8.67 6.65
N VAL A 94 6.50 -7.38 6.42
CA VAL A 94 7.07 -6.89 5.15
C VAL A 94 8.44 -7.55 4.91
N ARG A 95 9.32 -7.54 5.92
CA ARG A 95 10.65 -8.17 5.81
C ARG A 95 10.56 -9.66 5.47
N LYS A 96 9.63 -10.38 6.06
CA LYS A 96 9.38 -11.79 5.73
C LYS A 96 8.99 -11.95 4.27
N ARG A 97 8.06 -11.13 3.77
CA ARG A 97 7.56 -11.23 2.39
C ARG A 97 8.58 -10.81 1.36
N GLU A 98 9.55 -9.97 1.72
CA GLU A 98 10.66 -9.60 0.83
C GLU A 98 11.41 -10.85 0.34
N THR A 99 11.49 -11.90 1.13
CA THR A 99 12.18 -13.13 0.76
C THR A 99 11.51 -13.88 -0.39
N ASN A 100 10.26 -13.54 -0.74
CA ASN A 100 9.56 -14.12 -1.89
C ASN A 100 10.07 -13.57 -3.24
N PHE A 101 10.88 -12.51 -3.21
CA PHE A 101 11.35 -11.82 -4.41
C PHE A 101 12.86 -12.00 -4.54
N SER A 102 13.27 -13.00 -5.34
CA SER A 102 14.68 -13.36 -5.50
C SER A 102 15.52 -12.26 -6.14
N GLY A 103 14.90 -11.41 -6.96
CA GLY A 103 15.53 -10.25 -7.57
C GLY A 103 15.55 -9.00 -6.69
N GLY A 104 14.94 -9.08 -5.51
CA GLY A 104 14.92 -8.00 -4.54
C GLY A 104 13.71 -7.08 -4.65
N ILE A 105 13.63 -6.16 -3.70
CA ILE A 105 12.58 -5.16 -3.60
C ILE A 105 13.20 -3.83 -3.22
N SER A 106 12.71 -2.75 -3.81
CA SER A 106 13.13 -1.39 -3.48
C SER A 106 11.91 -0.54 -3.14
N TYR A 107 12.11 0.46 -2.30
CA TYR A 107 11.07 1.39 -1.85
C TYR A 107 11.47 2.80 -2.19
N MET A 108 10.60 3.52 -2.88
CA MET A 108 10.84 4.89 -3.32
C MET A 108 9.63 5.76 -3.02
N HIS A 109 9.90 6.99 -2.61
CA HIS A 109 8.88 8.01 -2.40
C HIS A 109 8.56 8.71 -3.72
N LEU A 110 7.28 8.85 -4.02
CA LEU A 110 6.78 9.70 -5.10
C LEU A 110 5.77 10.67 -4.53
N LYS A 111 5.74 11.87 -5.08
CA LYS A 111 4.75 12.88 -4.71
C LYS A 111 3.35 12.41 -5.10
N ARG A 112 2.35 12.81 -4.31
CA ARG A 112 0.94 12.43 -4.53
C ARG A 112 0.42 12.84 -5.92
N GLU A 113 0.98 13.89 -6.53
CA GLU A 113 0.59 14.40 -7.84
C GLU A 113 1.03 13.51 -9.01
N GLU A 114 1.97 12.59 -8.80
CA GLU A 114 2.39 11.64 -9.82
C GLU A 114 1.21 10.74 -10.25
N ASP A 115 1.02 10.56 -11.54
CA ASP A 115 -0.19 9.95 -12.12
C ASP A 115 -0.51 8.57 -11.52
N ARG A 116 0.49 7.72 -11.36
CA ARG A 116 0.28 6.35 -10.85
C ARG A 116 -0.02 6.35 -9.35
N ILE A 117 0.64 7.19 -8.57
CA ILE A 117 0.35 7.37 -7.14
C ILE A 117 -1.04 7.96 -6.96
N ARG A 118 -1.40 8.97 -7.74
CA ARG A 118 -2.74 9.56 -7.73
C ARG A 118 -3.81 8.51 -8.05
N ARG A 119 -3.52 7.61 -9.00
CA ARG A 119 -4.45 6.51 -9.32
C ARG A 119 -4.64 5.57 -8.13
N ALA A 120 -3.58 5.21 -7.42
CA ALA A 120 -3.68 4.40 -6.20
C ALA A 120 -4.52 5.10 -5.13
N ASP A 121 -4.33 6.40 -4.92
CA ASP A 121 -5.14 7.22 -4.01
C ASP A 121 -6.62 7.22 -4.43
N GLN A 122 -6.91 7.35 -5.71
CA GLN A 122 -8.27 7.29 -6.24
C GLN A 122 -8.94 5.95 -5.95
N LEU A 123 -8.20 4.84 -6.06
CA LEU A 123 -8.71 3.51 -5.73
C LEU A 123 -9.14 3.42 -4.26
N VAL A 124 -8.32 3.95 -3.34
CA VAL A 124 -8.64 4.01 -1.91
C VAL A 124 -9.91 4.82 -1.67
N ASN A 125 -9.97 6.02 -2.21
CA ASN A 125 -11.10 6.93 -2.02
C ASN A 125 -12.40 6.34 -2.61
N HIS A 126 -12.32 5.68 -3.76
CA HIS A 126 -13.46 5.03 -4.38
C HIS A 126 -14.02 3.92 -3.49
N ALA A 127 -13.15 3.06 -2.94
CA ALA A 127 -13.56 1.99 -2.04
C ALA A 127 -14.25 2.54 -0.78
N LEU A 128 -13.67 3.59 -0.17
CA LEU A 128 -14.24 4.25 1.01
C LEU A 128 -15.59 4.92 0.69
N ASN A 129 -15.71 5.57 -0.46
CA ASN A 129 -16.95 6.20 -0.89
C ASN A 129 -18.06 5.17 -1.10
N GLN A 130 -17.75 4.04 -1.71
CA GLN A 130 -18.72 2.95 -1.91
C GLN A 130 -19.21 2.38 -0.57
N ALA A 131 -18.30 2.15 0.38
CA ALA A 131 -18.64 1.67 1.72
C ALA A 131 -19.58 2.64 2.43
N LEU A 132 -19.32 3.94 2.34
CA LEU A 132 -20.16 4.98 2.95
C LEU A 132 -21.55 5.00 2.33
N ARG A 133 -21.67 4.86 1.02
CA ARG A 133 -22.97 4.79 0.32
C ARG A 133 -23.78 3.58 0.75
N LYS A 134 -23.15 2.41 0.88
CA LYS A 134 -23.81 1.19 1.37
C LYS A 134 -24.33 1.37 2.79
N ALA A 135 -23.54 1.97 3.67
CA ALA A 135 -23.95 2.24 5.04
C ALA A 135 -25.17 3.17 5.11
N LYS A 136 -25.25 4.15 4.23
CA LYS A 136 -26.38 5.09 4.18
C LYS A 136 -27.68 4.46 3.64
N ARG A 137 -27.57 3.39 2.87
CA ARG A 137 -28.74 2.67 2.32
C ARG A 137 -29.41 1.72 3.32
N LEU A 138 -28.71 1.41 4.39
CA LEU A 138 -29.22 0.57 5.46
C LEU A 138 -30.04 1.37 6.46
#